data_bdd509955953d15a727fb9313632ecb1
#
_entry.id   bdd509955953d15a727fb9313632ecb1
#
_cell.length_a   1.000
_cell.length_b   1.000
_cell.length_c   1.000
_cell.angle_alpha   90.00
_cell.angle_beta   90.00
_cell.angle_gamma   90.00
#
_symmetry.space_group_name_H-M   'P 1'
#
loop_
_entity.id
_entity.type
_entity.pdbx_description
1 polymer ?
#
loop_
_entity_poly.entity_id
_entity_poly.type
_entity_poly.pdbx_seq_one_letter_code
_entity_poly.pdbx_strand_id
1 'polypeptide(L)'
;MAEKKQAPLNKLLTIYFYHTRLTRESYEEWKEYKFPGHILYGLPLLENYGIHSVMHKCKYFSGRLKLMFYATKEILFCKEKYDVLYATSFRGIEPVIFLRALGLYRKPIVIWHHTAVVTNPKPWREQISRLFYKGIDQMFLFSRKLIQDSQKTRKAPSHKLKLIHWGPDLPFYDHLLAEVPDRKPEGFISTAKENRDVDTLLQSFSATNEELDLYIAVSCGNINYKKILDRYSVPDSIRIHYTDGVIPYELGKLVARKSCIVICCLDFPYTVGLTTLVEAFALGIPVICSRNPNFEIDIDKEEIGITVEYNDVQGWIDAIRYIADHPEEARRMGENARKLAEERFNLEIFSREIAESLLEISNISSKNRTFA
;
A
#
# COMPACT_ATOMS: atom_id res chain seq x y z
N MET A 1 43.36 -26.51 -6.92
CA MET A 1 42.00 -26.63 -7.43
C MET A 1 41.09 -27.05 -6.27
N ALA A 2 40.39 -26.13 -5.66
CA ALA A 2 39.47 -26.43 -4.57
C ALA A 2 38.05 -26.49 -5.18
N GLU A 3 37.47 -27.68 -5.14
CA GLU A 3 36.08 -27.92 -5.52
C GLU A 3 35.17 -27.03 -4.65
N LYS A 4 34.49 -26.07 -5.26
CA LYS A 4 33.35 -25.38 -4.65
C LYS A 4 32.26 -26.43 -4.43
N LYS A 5 32.07 -26.89 -3.19
CA LYS A 5 30.91 -27.64 -2.77
C LYS A 5 29.68 -26.80 -3.12
N GLN A 6 28.93 -27.24 -4.11
CA GLN A 6 27.58 -26.71 -4.38
C GLN A 6 26.76 -26.88 -3.09
N ALA A 7 26.22 -25.78 -2.58
CA ALA A 7 25.26 -25.82 -1.49
C ALA A 7 24.07 -26.70 -1.92
N PRO A 8 23.46 -27.47 -0.99
CA PRO A 8 22.31 -28.31 -1.31
C PRO A 8 21.22 -27.47 -1.97
N LEU A 9 20.60 -28.01 -3.04
CA LEU A 9 19.42 -27.40 -3.67
C LEU A 9 18.42 -27.04 -2.56
N ASN A 10 18.36 -25.76 -2.22
CA ASN A 10 17.38 -25.29 -1.27
C ASN A 10 15.99 -25.62 -1.85
N LYS A 11 15.20 -26.38 -1.09
CA LYS A 11 13.82 -26.67 -1.42
C LYS A 11 13.12 -25.35 -1.77
N LEU A 12 12.64 -25.23 -2.99
CA LEU A 12 11.93 -24.06 -3.47
C LEU A 12 10.70 -23.84 -2.56
N LEU A 13 10.62 -22.67 -1.92
CA LEU A 13 9.46 -22.33 -1.10
C LEU A 13 8.27 -22.05 -2.02
N THR A 14 7.13 -22.70 -1.77
CA THR A 14 5.89 -22.41 -2.50
C THR A 14 4.90 -21.72 -1.58
N ILE A 15 4.41 -20.55 -1.98
CA ILE A 15 3.38 -19.81 -1.26
C ILE A 15 2.03 -19.92 -1.98
N TYR A 16 0.94 -19.86 -1.21
CA TYR A 16 -0.37 -19.55 -1.74
C TYR A 16 -0.60 -18.06 -1.57
N PHE A 17 -0.56 -17.31 -2.68
CA PHE A 17 -0.74 -15.87 -2.68
C PHE A 17 -2.23 -15.53 -2.75
N TYR A 18 -2.76 -14.95 -1.69
CA TYR A 18 -4.16 -14.52 -1.59
C TYR A 18 -4.30 -13.02 -1.73
N HIS A 19 -5.06 -12.59 -2.72
CA HIS A 19 -5.50 -11.22 -2.90
C HIS A 19 -6.96 -11.18 -3.32
N THR A 20 -7.69 -10.11 -2.96
CA THR A 20 -9.12 -9.94 -3.28
C THR A 20 -9.36 -9.28 -4.65
N ARG A 21 -8.32 -9.10 -5.45
CA ARG A 21 -8.36 -8.53 -6.81
C ARG A 21 -7.90 -9.56 -7.84
N LEU A 22 -8.12 -9.27 -9.12
CA LEU A 22 -7.68 -10.07 -10.27
C LEU A 22 -6.15 -10.07 -10.38
N THR A 23 -5.49 -10.88 -9.54
CA THR A 23 -4.03 -10.87 -9.40
C THR A 23 -3.31 -11.34 -10.65
N ARG A 24 -3.83 -12.37 -11.32
CA ARG A 24 -3.20 -12.93 -12.51
C ARG A 24 -3.21 -11.95 -13.67
N GLU A 25 -4.33 -11.30 -13.89
CA GLU A 25 -4.49 -10.27 -14.92
C GLU A 25 -3.54 -9.10 -14.66
N SER A 26 -3.54 -8.57 -13.44
CA SER A 26 -2.63 -7.48 -13.05
C SER A 26 -1.15 -7.89 -13.09
N TYR A 27 -0.84 -9.17 -12.86
CA TYR A 27 0.53 -9.68 -13.00
C TYR A 27 0.98 -9.73 -14.47
N GLU A 28 0.11 -10.12 -15.39
CA GLU A 28 0.43 -10.06 -16.83
C GLU A 28 0.54 -8.61 -17.32
N GLU A 29 -0.36 -7.71 -16.88
CA GLU A 29 -0.27 -6.27 -17.16
C GLU A 29 1.03 -5.65 -16.62
N TRP A 30 1.51 -6.10 -15.45
CA TRP A 30 2.79 -5.66 -14.91
C TRP A 30 3.97 -6.01 -15.84
N LYS A 31 4.01 -7.20 -16.39
CA LYS A 31 5.07 -7.61 -17.34
C LYS A 31 5.11 -6.73 -18.59
N GLU A 32 3.99 -6.14 -18.94
CA GLU A 32 3.84 -5.25 -20.09
C GLU A 32 3.98 -3.75 -19.70
N TYR A 33 4.40 -3.43 -18.48
CA TYR A 33 4.46 -2.07 -17.92
C TYR A 33 3.11 -1.33 -17.92
N LYS A 34 1.98 -2.04 -17.86
CA LYS A 34 0.63 -1.46 -17.80
C LYS A 34 0.08 -1.34 -16.39
N PHE A 35 0.70 -2.04 -15.44
CA PHE A 35 0.30 -2.06 -14.04
C PHE A 35 1.53 -2.02 -13.11
N PRO A 36 1.55 -1.18 -12.07
CA PRO A 36 2.70 -1.04 -11.18
C PRO A 36 2.81 -2.23 -10.21
N GLY A 37 3.98 -2.87 -10.19
CA GLY A 37 4.21 -4.12 -9.45
C GLY A 37 4.10 -4.01 -7.94
N HIS A 38 4.32 -2.82 -7.35
CA HIS A 38 4.21 -2.65 -5.89
C HIS A 38 2.78 -2.87 -5.37
N ILE A 39 1.75 -2.65 -6.20
CA ILE A 39 0.35 -2.93 -5.87
C ILE A 39 0.09 -4.46 -5.75
N LEU A 40 1.00 -5.29 -6.26
CA LEU A 40 0.97 -6.74 -6.13
C LEU A 40 1.73 -7.27 -4.90
N TYR A 41 2.05 -6.39 -3.94
CA TYR A 41 2.61 -6.76 -2.64
C TYR A 41 3.84 -7.66 -2.70
N GLY A 42 4.80 -7.30 -3.54
CA GLY A 42 6.07 -7.99 -3.71
C GLY A 42 6.02 -9.22 -4.62
N LEU A 43 4.83 -9.73 -4.93
CA LEU A 43 4.63 -10.92 -5.78
C LEU A 43 5.49 -10.94 -7.05
N PRO A 44 5.63 -9.81 -7.80
CA PRO A 44 6.37 -9.80 -9.07
C PRO A 44 7.82 -10.28 -8.97
N LEU A 45 8.48 -10.05 -7.84
CA LEU A 45 9.90 -10.36 -7.69
C LEU A 45 10.20 -11.54 -6.75
N LEU A 46 9.18 -12.21 -6.20
CA LEU A 46 9.40 -13.31 -5.26
C LEU A 46 10.14 -14.51 -5.89
N GLU A 47 9.97 -14.74 -7.19
CA GLU A 47 10.67 -15.81 -7.91
C GLU A 47 12.19 -15.58 -7.93
N ASN A 48 12.66 -14.32 -7.92
CA ASN A 48 14.08 -13.97 -7.85
C ASN A 48 14.73 -14.43 -6.54
N TYR A 49 13.92 -14.66 -5.50
CA TYR A 49 14.33 -15.12 -4.18
C TYR A 49 14.02 -16.62 -3.94
N GLY A 50 13.72 -17.39 -5.00
CA GLY A 50 13.42 -18.82 -4.90
C GLY A 50 12.05 -19.13 -4.29
N ILE A 51 11.09 -18.22 -4.41
CA ILE A 51 9.73 -18.39 -3.91
C ILE A 51 8.75 -18.50 -5.08
N HIS A 52 8.19 -19.69 -5.25
CA HIS A 52 7.14 -19.93 -6.25
C HIS A 52 5.77 -19.52 -5.68
N SER A 53 4.91 -18.93 -6.51
CA SER A 53 3.62 -18.39 -6.09
C SER A 53 2.43 -19.05 -6.78
N VAL A 54 1.59 -19.72 -6.00
CA VAL A 54 0.27 -20.20 -6.45
C VAL A 54 -0.74 -19.07 -6.23
N MET A 55 -1.15 -18.41 -7.29
CA MET A 55 -2.04 -17.26 -7.22
C MET A 55 -3.48 -17.67 -6.98
N HIS A 56 -4.16 -17.03 -6.02
CA HIS A 56 -5.57 -17.21 -5.77
C HIS A 56 -6.43 -16.86 -7.00
N LYS A 57 -7.39 -17.70 -7.32
CA LYS A 57 -8.38 -17.40 -8.35
C LYS A 57 -9.42 -16.43 -7.81
N CYS A 58 -9.24 -15.16 -8.04
CA CYS A 58 -10.18 -14.15 -7.57
C CYS A 58 -11.55 -14.29 -8.24
N LYS A 59 -12.61 -14.13 -7.44
CA LYS A 59 -13.99 -13.96 -7.90
C LYS A 59 -14.67 -12.88 -7.07
N TYR A 60 -15.48 -12.05 -7.72
CA TYR A 60 -16.25 -11.01 -7.05
C TYR A 60 -17.55 -11.57 -6.48
N PHE A 61 -17.83 -11.21 -5.24
CA PHE A 61 -19.04 -11.57 -4.53
C PHE A 61 -19.69 -10.36 -3.89
N SER A 62 -21.00 -10.25 -4.00
CA SER A 62 -21.78 -9.19 -3.35
C SER A 62 -21.86 -9.32 -1.82
N GLY A 63 -21.49 -10.49 -1.26
CA GLY A 63 -21.59 -10.77 0.17
C GLY A 63 -20.33 -11.39 0.75
N ARG A 64 -19.93 -10.91 1.97
CA ARG A 64 -18.73 -11.38 2.69
C ARG A 64 -18.76 -12.88 2.98
N LEU A 65 -19.91 -13.45 3.34
CA LEU A 65 -20.03 -14.89 3.63
C LEU A 65 -19.74 -15.75 2.42
N LYS A 66 -20.21 -15.35 1.22
CA LYS A 66 -19.92 -16.07 -0.03
C LYS A 66 -18.44 -16.03 -0.36
N LEU A 67 -17.79 -14.86 -0.17
CA LEU A 67 -16.35 -14.70 -0.33
C LEU A 67 -15.59 -15.61 0.64
N MET A 68 -15.96 -15.62 1.93
CA MET A 68 -15.34 -16.46 2.97
C MET A 68 -15.43 -17.95 2.62
N PHE A 69 -16.61 -18.41 2.21
CA PHE A 69 -16.79 -19.82 1.80
C PHE A 69 -15.93 -20.17 0.59
N TYR A 70 -15.95 -19.31 -0.44
CA TYR A 70 -15.18 -19.52 -1.66
C TYR A 70 -13.67 -19.54 -1.38
N ALA A 71 -13.14 -18.52 -0.72
CA ALA A 71 -11.71 -18.42 -0.42
C ALA A 71 -11.22 -19.57 0.47
N THR A 72 -12.02 -19.95 1.49
CA THR A 72 -11.70 -21.07 2.36
C THR A 72 -11.62 -22.37 1.55
N LYS A 73 -12.58 -22.63 0.66
CA LYS A 73 -12.58 -23.81 -0.21
C LYS A 73 -11.34 -23.84 -1.12
N GLU A 74 -11.04 -22.74 -1.81
CA GLU A 74 -9.87 -22.67 -2.71
C GLU A 74 -8.55 -22.89 -1.97
N ILE A 75 -8.40 -22.38 -0.76
CA ILE A 75 -7.20 -22.53 0.06
C ILE A 75 -7.07 -23.96 0.59
N LEU A 76 -8.14 -24.53 1.16
CA LEU A 76 -8.09 -25.88 1.77
C LEU A 76 -7.97 -27.00 0.74
N PHE A 77 -8.58 -26.83 -0.42
CA PHE A 77 -8.62 -27.84 -1.50
C PHE A 77 -7.75 -27.43 -2.71
N CYS A 78 -6.74 -26.58 -2.47
CA CYS A 78 -5.78 -26.22 -3.51
C CYS A 78 -5.09 -27.49 -4.04
N LYS A 79 -5.09 -27.68 -5.38
CA LYS A 79 -4.47 -28.83 -6.03
C LYS A 79 -2.94 -28.79 -5.95
N GLU A 80 -2.37 -27.59 -5.98
CA GLU A 80 -0.95 -27.38 -5.89
C GLU A 80 -0.50 -27.39 -4.43
N LYS A 81 0.61 -28.08 -4.14
CA LYS A 81 1.19 -28.07 -2.78
C LYS A 81 1.85 -26.71 -2.53
N TYR A 82 1.57 -26.11 -1.40
CA TYR A 82 2.22 -24.89 -0.94
C TYR A 82 2.60 -25.02 0.53
N ASP A 83 3.53 -24.21 0.99
CA ASP A 83 4.10 -24.27 2.33
C ASP A 83 3.54 -23.18 3.26
N VAL A 84 3.30 -21.96 2.72
CA VAL A 84 2.86 -20.76 3.45
C VAL A 84 1.64 -20.15 2.76
N LEU A 85 0.66 -19.68 3.53
CA LEU A 85 -0.40 -18.79 3.04
C LEU A 85 0.05 -17.35 3.23
N TYR A 86 0.32 -16.65 2.14
CA TYR A 86 0.65 -15.22 2.12
C TYR A 86 -0.54 -14.42 1.59
N ALA A 87 -1.09 -13.53 2.42
CA ALA A 87 -2.31 -12.80 2.11
C ALA A 87 -2.12 -11.29 2.22
N THR A 88 -2.64 -10.55 1.26
CA THR A 88 -2.59 -9.07 1.26
C THR A 88 -3.63 -8.44 2.19
N SER A 89 -4.58 -9.22 2.68
CA SER A 89 -5.53 -8.85 3.73
C SER A 89 -6.18 -10.11 4.32
N PHE A 90 -6.81 -9.99 5.49
CA PHE A 90 -7.55 -11.09 6.10
C PHE A 90 -8.99 -11.23 5.56
N ARG A 91 -9.48 -10.26 4.75
CA ARG A 91 -10.86 -10.27 4.24
C ARG A 91 -11.11 -11.51 3.37
N GLY A 92 -12.01 -12.36 3.79
CA GLY A 92 -12.41 -13.59 3.10
C GLY A 92 -11.70 -14.86 3.57
N ILE A 93 -10.57 -14.75 4.28
CA ILE A 93 -9.83 -15.91 4.81
C ILE A 93 -9.98 -16.09 6.32
N GLU A 94 -10.90 -15.37 6.95
CA GLU A 94 -11.15 -15.45 8.39
C GLU A 94 -11.37 -16.88 8.88
N PRO A 95 -12.14 -17.75 8.19
CA PRO A 95 -12.32 -19.13 8.63
C PRO A 95 -10.99 -19.91 8.64
N VAL A 96 -10.10 -19.69 7.66
CA VAL A 96 -8.79 -20.36 7.60
C VAL A 96 -7.92 -19.91 8.77
N ILE A 97 -7.96 -18.62 9.16
CA ILE A 97 -7.24 -18.08 10.30
C ILE A 97 -7.77 -18.73 11.60
N PHE A 98 -9.09 -18.88 11.78
CA PHE A 98 -9.64 -19.59 12.93
C PHE A 98 -9.25 -21.07 12.95
N LEU A 99 -9.27 -21.75 11.80
CA LEU A 99 -8.79 -23.14 11.69
C LEU A 99 -7.31 -23.25 12.08
N ARG A 100 -6.49 -22.25 11.73
CA ARG A 100 -5.08 -22.17 12.15
C ARG A 100 -4.96 -22.00 13.67
N ALA A 101 -5.75 -21.10 14.26
CA ALA A 101 -5.77 -20.87 15.70
C ALA A 101 -6.14 -22.11 16.52
N LEU A 102 -6.98 -22.98 15.95
CA LEU A 102 -7.43 -24.26 16.52
C LEU A 102 -6.51 -25.45 16.19
N GLY A 103 -5.44 -25.24 15.41
CA GLY A 103 -4.51 -26.31 15.00
C GLY A 103 -5.01 -27.21 13.86
N LEU A 104 -6.19 -26.93 13.29
CA LEU A 104 -6.78 -27.70 12.20
C LEU A 104 -6.15 -27.36 10.82
N TYR A 105 -5.70 -26.14 10.63
CA TYR A 105 -4.90 -25.74 9.48
C TYR A 105 -3.45 -25.58 9.90
N ARG A 106 -2.55 -26.36 9.28
CA ARG A 106 -1.17 -26.54 9.76
C ARG A 106 -0.12 -25.64 9.11
N LYS A 107 -0.46 -24.97 7.99
CA LYS A 107 0.49 -24.11 7.28
C LYS A 107 0.52 -22.72 7.93
N PRO A 108 1.70 -22.06 8.02
CA PRO A 108 1.76 -20.71 8.54
C PRO A 108 0.97 -19.72 7.68
N ILE A 109 0.44 -18.69 8.34
CA ILE A 109 -0.31 -17.59 7.73
C ILE A 109 0.43 -16.29 7.96
N VAL A 110 0.83 -15.65 6.86
CA VAL A 110 1.44 -14.32 6.83
C VAL A 110 0.47 -13.37 6.16
N ILE A 111 0.18 -12.24 6.80
CA ILE A 111 -0.79 -11.26 6.26
C ILE A 111 -0.27 -9.84 6.30
N TRP A 112 -0.76 -9.00 5.40
CA TRP A 112 -0.71 -7.56 5.54
C TRP A 112 -1.82 -7.07 6.45
N HIS A 113 -1.45 -6.26 7.45
CA HIS A 113 -2.38 -5.60 8.36
C HIS A 113 -2.29 -4.08 8.14
N HIS A 114 -3.28 -3.53 7.46
CA HIS A 114 -3.25 -2.14 6.97
C HIS A 114 -3.45 -1.09 8.08
N THR A 115 -3.98 -1.52 9.23
CA THR A 115 -4.24 -0.66 10.40
C THR A 115 -3.51 -1.22 11.61
N ALA A 116 -3.46 -0.48 12.72
CA ALA A 116 -3.03 -1.06 13.98
C ALA A 116 -4.05 -2.10 14.49
N VAL A 117 -3.57 -3.11 15.20
CA VAL A 117 -4.44 -4.04 15.96
C VAL A 117 -5.01 -3.29 17.15
N VAL A 118 -6.33 -3.29 17.30
CA VAL A 118 -7.01 -2.54 18.35
C VAL A 118 -7.76 -3.45 19.34
N THR A 119 -7.90 -3.02 20.57
CA THR A 119 -8.70 -3.71 21.58
C THR A 119 -10.19 -3.52 21.30
N ASN A 120 -10.96 -4.59 21.35
CA ASN A 120 -12.41 -4.49 21.20
C ASN A 120 -13.05 -4.11 22.56
N PRO A 121 -13.92 -3.10 22.61
CA PRO A 121 -14.55 -2.67 23.87
C PRO A 121 -15.49 -3.72 24.47
N LYS A 122 -16.03 -4.66 23.67
CA LYS A 122 -16.89 -5.73 24.14
C LYS A 122 -16.06 -6.97 24.53
N PRO A 123 -16.06 -7.44 25.80
CA PRO A 123 -15.20 -8.53 26.27
C PRO A 123 -15.28 -9.82 25.43
N TRP A 124 -16.48 -10.24 25.03
CA TRP A 124 -16.64 -11.46 24.24
C TRP A 124 -16.06 -11.32 22.82
N ARG A 125 -16.19 -10.13 22.23
CA ARG A 125 -15.56 -9.84 20.92
C ARG A 125 -14.05 -9.77 21.04
N GLU A 126 -13.54 -9.28 22.16
CA GLU A 126 -12.11 -9.27 22.43
C GLU A 126 -11.54 -10.70 22.52
N GLN A 127 -12.26 -11.65 23.15
CA GLN A 127 -11.84 -13.05 23.17
C GLN A 127 -11.82 -13.67 21.78
N ILE A 128 -12.85 -13.42 20.96
CA ILE A 128 -12.87 -13.87 19.56
C ILE A 128 -11.71 -13.25 18.78
N SER A 129 -11.44 -11.96 18.98
CA SER A 129 -10.34 -11.25 18.36
C SER A 129 -8.98 -11.85 18.76
N ARG A 130 -8.78 -12.20 20.05
CA ARG A 130 -7.57 -12.87 20.53
C ARG A 130 -7.37 -14.23 19.86
N LEU A 131 -8.43 -15.01 19.73
CA LEU A 131 -8.38 -16.29 19.03
C LEU A 131 -8.03 -16.09 17.55
N PHE A 132 -8.61 -15.08 16.91
CA PHE A 132 -8.31 -14.72 15.51
C PHE A 132 -6.81 -14.41 15.32
N TYR A 133 -6.26 -13.49 16.11
CA TYR A 133 -4.84 -13.12 16.00
C TYR A 133 -3.88 -14.24 16.43
N LYS A 134 -4.33 -15.20 17.25
CA LYS A 134 -3.56 -16.41 17.52
C LYS A 134 -3.29 -17.22 16.25
N GLY A 135 -4.24 -17.25 15.31
CA GLY A 135 -4.14 -17.96 14.04
C GLY A 135 -3.26 -17.30 12.98
N ILE A 136 -2.71 -16.12 13.23
CA ILE A 136 -1.80 -15.44 12.33
C ILE A 136 -0.38 -15.64 12.84
N ASP A 137 0.51 -16.13 12.00
CA ASP A 137 1.91 -16.38 12.37
C ASP A 137 2.76 -15.11 12.24
N GLN A 138 2.51 -14.28 11.20
CA GLN A 138 3.18 -12.99 11.04
C GLN A 138 2.26 -11.95 10.38
N MET A 139 2.42 -10.70 10.79
CA MET A 139 1.73 -9.53 10.24
C MET A 139 2.75 -8.51 9.73
N PHE A 140 2.60 -8.13 8.47
CA PHE A 140 3.33 -7.03 7.87
C PHE A 140 2.57 -5.72 8.09
N LEU A 141 3.28 -4.69 8.53
CA LEU A 141 2.76 -3.35 8.75
C LEU A 141 3.63 -2.33 8.03
N PHE A 142 3.05 -1.19 7.68
CA PHE A 142 3.68 -0.15 6.88
C PHE A 142 4.52 0.85 7.70
N SER A 143 4.42 0.83 9.04
CA SER A 143 5.18 1.77 9.88
C SER A 143 5.41 1.24 11.30
N ARG A 144 6.47 1.78 11.94
CA ARG A 144 6.76 1.53 13.36
C ARG A 144 5.63 2.01 14.28
N LYS A 145 4.95 3.09 13.91
CA LYS A 145 3.79 3.59 14.66
C LYS A 145 2.67 2.56 14.73
N LEU A 146 2.32 1.93 13.60
CA LEU A 146 1.31 0.87 13.56
C LEU A 146 1.74 -0.36 14.37
N ILE A 147 3.03 -0.70 14.38
CA ILE A 147 3.58 -1.77 15.22
C ILE A 147 3.42 -1.43 16.71
N GLN A 148 3.88 -0.26 17.13
CA GLN A 148 3.79 0.20 18.52
C GLN A 148 2.35 0.22 19.03
N ASP A 149 1.41 0.71 18.23
CA ASP A 149 0.00 0.75 18.59
C ASP A 149 -0.60 -0.65 18.66
N SER A 150 -0.21 -1.57 17.77
CA SER A 150 -0.65 -2.96 17.79
C SER A 150 -0.17 -3.70 19.06
N GLN A 151 1.05 -3.43 19.50
CA GLN A 151 1.64 -4.05 20.70
C GLN A 151 0.90 -3.69 22.00
N LYS A 152 0.23 -2.54 22.06
CA LYS A 152 -0.59 -2.12 23.20
C LYS A 152 -1.72 -3.11 23.54
N THR A 153 -2.15 -3.91 22.56
CA THR A 153 -3.31 -4.80 22.70
C THR A 153 -2.98 -6.17 23.29
N ARG A 154 -1.71 -6.56 23.41
CA ARG A 154 -1.24 -7.91 23.79
C ARG A 154 -1.75 -9.06 22.90
N LYS A 155 -2.50 -8.79 21.83
CA LYS A 155 -2.95 -9.79 20.82
C LYS A 155 -1.91 -10.06 19.75
N ALA A 156 -1.03 -9.08 19.54
CA ALA A 156 0.00 -9.09 18.53
C ALA A 156 1.38 -8.95 19.19
N PRO A 157 1.99 -10.04 19.68
CA PRO A 157 3.32 -10.00 20.28
C PRO A 157 4.36 -9.59 19.25
N SER A 158 5.44 -8.95 19.70
CA SER A 158 6.46 -8.33 18.86
C SER A 158 7.01 -9.25 17.76
N HIS A 159 7.22 -10.52 18.08
CA HIS A 159 7.76 -11.50 17.13
C HIS A 159 6.83 -11.80 15.94
N LYS A 160 5.54 -11.43 16.02
CA LYS A 160 4.57 -11.56 14.94
C LYS A 160 4.44 -10.30 14.08
N LEU A 161 5.02 -9.18 14.50
CA LEU A 161 4.90 -7.90 13.81
C LEU A 161 6.21 -7.59 13.08
N LYS A 162 6.12 -7.30 11.80
CA LYS A 162 7.27 -6.94 10.98
C LYS A 162 6.98 -5.68 10.19
N LEU A 163 7.87 -4.70 10.30
CA LEU A 163 7.89 -3.55 9.41
C LEU A 163 8.35 -4.01 8.03
N ILE A 164 7.64 -3.61 7.01
CA ILE A 164 8.05 -3.76 5.62
C ILE A 164 7.99 -2.39 4.94
N HIS A 165 9.08 -2.00 4.30
CA HIS A 165 9.21 -0.71 3.62
C HIS A 165 8.57 -0.76 2.24
N TRP A 166 7.30 -0.34 2.15
CA TRP A 166 6.58 -0.34 0.89
C TRP A 166 7.07 0.76 -0.03
N GLY A 167 7.48 0.40 -1.23
CA GLY A 167 8.06 1.32 -2.19
C GLY A 167 7.57 1.07 -3.63
N PRO A 168 7.72 2.06 -4.52
CA PRO A 168 7.24 2.02 -5.90
C PRO A 168 8.01 1.03 -6.77
N ASP A 169 7.38 0.65 -7.87
CA ASP A 169 7.98 -0.08 -8.99
C ASP A 169 8.70 0.91 -9.92
N LEU A 170 9.97 1.18 -9.65
CA LEU A 170 10.74 2.17 -10.41
C LEU A 170 10.82 1.84 -11.90
N PRO A 171 11.08 0.61 -12.35
CA PRO A 171 11.07 0.26 -13.76
C PRO A 171 9.75 0.61 -14.49
N PHE A 172 8.60 0.40 -13.83
CA PHE A 172 7.29 0.79 -14.36
C PHE A 172 7.21 2.30 -14.59
N TYR A 173 7.60 3.10 -13.58
CA TYR A 173 7.53 4.55 -13.68
C TYR A 173 8.59 5.11 -14.63
N ASP A 174 9.77 4.49 -14.73
CA ASP A 174 10.79 4.89 -15.71
C ASP A 174 10.30 4.66 -17.15
N HIS A 175 9.61 3.53 -17.38
CA HIS A 175 8.96 3.27 -18.67
C HIS A 175 7.90 4.33 -18.99
N LEU A 176 7.04 4.66 -18.01
CA LEU A 176 6.04 5.71 -18.15
C LEU A 176 6.67 7.07 -18.43
N LEU A 177 7.74 7.43 -17.72
CA LEU A 177 8.45 8.70 -17.92
C LEU A 177 9.10 8.81 -19.28
N ALA A 178 9.58 7.71 -19.86
CA ALA A 178 10.13 7.69 -21.20
C ALA A 178 9.10 8.06 -22.28
N GLU A 179 7.81 7.86 -22.03
CA GLU A 179 6.72 8.30 -22.91
C GLU A 179 6.31 9.77 -22.72
N VAL A 180 6.92 10.47 -21.75
CA VAL A 180 6.65 11.88 -21.43
C VAL A 180 7.96 12.69 -21.43
N PRO A 181 8.72 12.72 -22.55
CA PRO A 181 10.07 13.29 -22.57
C PRO A 181 10.09 14.81 -22.34
N ASP A 182 9.09 15.54 -22.85
CA ASP A 182 9.02 17.01 -22.80
C ASP A 182 8.18 17.48 -21.59
N ARG A 183 8.52 17.00 -20.41
CA ARG A 183 7.83 17.43 -19.18
C ARG A 183 8.11 18.89 -18.89
N LYS A 184 7.06 19.70 -18.94
CA LYS A 184 7.02 21.02 -18.33
C LYS A 184 6.09 20.94 -17.13
N PRO A 185 6.61 20.83 -15.90
CA PRO A 185 5.76 20.69 -14.72
C PRO A 185 4.91 21.94 -14.53
N GLU A 186 3.58 21.79 -14.50
CA GLU A 186 2.65 22.90 -14.33
C GLU A 186 1.49 22.48 -13.42
N GLY A 187 1.13 23.37 -12.48
CA GLY A 187 -0.01 23.21 -11.58
C GLY A 187 0.11 22.01 -10.64
N PHE A 188 -0.96 21.78 -9.92
CA PHE A 188 -1.07 20.77 -8.88
C PHE A 188 -2.00 19.64 -9.29
N ILE A 189 -1.80 18.45 -8.73
CA ILE A 189 -2.71 17.32 -8.92
C ILE A 189 -3.00 16.62 -7.61
N SER A 190 -4.26 16.24 -7.41
CA SER A 190 -4.67 15.31 -6.36
C SER A 190 -5.31 14.08 -6.99
N THR A 191 -4.69 12.92 -6.82
CA THR A 191 -5.26 11.63 -7.20
C THR A 191 -5.85 10.99 -5.96
N ALA A 192 -7.19 10.92 -5.89
CA ALA A 192 -7.88 10.60 -4.66
C ALA A 192 -8.75 9.36 -4.78
N LYS A 193 -8.53 8.40 -3.87
CA LYS A 193 -9.36 7.20 -3.81
C LYS A 193 -10.26 7.19 -2.59
N GLU A 194 -9.70 7.26 -1.40
CA GLU A 194 -10.46 7.14 -0.15
C GLU A 194 -9.95 8.13 0.89
N ASN A 195 -10.84 8.53 1.81
CA ASN A 195 -10.53 9.35 2.98
C ASN A 195 -9.79 10.65 2.65
N ARG A 196 -10.21 11.34 1.59
CA ARG A 196 -9.69 12.65 1.22
C ARG A 196 -10.52 13.76 1.87
N ASP A 197 -9.83 14.77 2.37
CA ASP A 197 -10.43 16.01 2.86
C ASP A 197 -10.59 17.01 1.71
N VAL A 198 -11.68 16.84 0.96
CA VAL A 198 -11.98 17.70 -0.18
C VAL A 198 -12.47 19.07 0.25
N ASP A 199 -13.05 19.21 1.44
CA ASP A 199 -13.50 20.49 1.98
C ASP A 199 -12.31 21.43 2.24
N THR A 200 -11.28 20.97 2.96
CA THR A 200 -10.03 21.71 3.18
C THR A 200 -9.31 21.98 1.86
N LEU A 201 -9.23 20.99 0.98
CA LEU A 201 -8.56 21.13 -0.31
C LEU A 201 -9.17 22.23 -1.19
N LEU A 202 -10.50 22.22 -1.35
CA LEU A 202 -11.19 23.21 -2.17
C LEU A 202 -11.08 24.61 -1.59
N GLN A 203 -11.24 24.78 -0.26
CA GLN A 203 -11.08 26.07 0.40
C GLN A 203 -9.70 26.67 0.16
N SER A 204 -8.66 25.85 0.28
CA SER A 204 -7.27 26.29 0.13
C SER A 204 -6.95 26.68 -1.32
N PHE A 205 -7.32 25.86 -2.30
CA PHE A 205 -7.07 26.18 -3.71
C PHE A 205 -7.92 27.36 -4.21
N SER A 206 -9.16 27.49 -3.77
CA SER A 206 -9.98 28.66 -4.10
C SER A 206 -9.39 29.99 -3.58
N ALA A 207 -8.61 29.96 -2.49
CA ALA A 207 -7.96 31.14 -1.93
C ALA A 207 -6.60 31.46 -2.57
N THR A 208 -5.98 30.52 -3.27
CA THR A 208 -4.66 30.71 -3.92
C THR A 208 -4.77 31.06 -5.39
N ASN A 209 -5.87 30.69 -6.04
CA ASN A 209 -6.08 30.76 -7.49
C ASN A 209 -5.07 29.91 -8.31
N GLU A 210 -4.39 28.98 -7.66
CA GLU A 210 -3.50 28.03 -8.32
C GLU A 210 -4.28 26.93 -9.05
N GLU A 211 -3.72 26.39 -10.13
CA GLU A 211 -4.35 25.32 -10.90
C GLU A 211 -4.28 23.97 -10.19
N LEU A 212 -5.46 23.36 -10.01
CA LEU A 212 -5.60 22.01 -9.45
C LEU A 212 -6.36 21.07 -10.39
N ASP A 213 -5.78 19.93 -10.74
CA ASP A 213 -6.52 18.80 -11.29
C ASP A 213 -6.87 17.81 -10.16
N LEU A 214 -8.15 17.70 -9.82
CA LEU A 214 -8.67 16.78 -8.82
C LEU A 214 -9.28 15.54 -9.47
N TYR A 215 -8.56 14.42 -9.44
CA TYR A 215 -9.07 13.11 -9.87
C TYR A 215 -9.61 12.36 -8.66
N ILE A 216 -10.92 12.16 -8.59
CA ILE A 216 -11.57 11.59 -7.40
C ILE A 216 -12.71 10.63 -7.78
N ALA A 217 -12.92 9.58 -6.98
CA ALA A 217 -14.10 8.72 -7.14
C ALA A 217 -15.38 9.49 -6.78
N VAL A 218 -16.52 9.14 -7.40
CA VAL A 218 -17.83 9.71 -7.04
C VAL A 218 -18.16 9.44 -5.58
N SER A 219 -17.84 8.23 -5.11
CA SER A 219 -17.97 7.85 -3.70
C SER A 219 -16.97 6.76 -3.33
N CYS A 220 -16.55 6.73 -2.06
CA CYS A 220 -15.72 5.66 -1.53
C CYS A 220 -16.11 5.38 -0.07
N GLY A 221 -16.42 4.12 0.23
CA GLY A 221 -16.92 3.72 1.55
C GLY A 221 -18.22 4.45 1.89
N ASN A 222 -18.22 5.19 2.99
CA ASN A 222 -19.36 5.98 3.44
C ASN A 222 -19.32 7.45 2.99
N ILE A 223 -18.31 7.85 2.23
CA ILE A 223 -18.10 9.23 1.77
C ILE A 223 -18.63 9.35 0.33
N ASN A 224 -19.55 10.27 0.10
CA ASN A 224 -19.99 10.66 -1.23
C ASN A 224 -19.33 12.00 -1.59
N TYR A 225 -18.23 11.91 -2.32
CA TYR A 225 -17.42 13.08 -2.70
C TYR A 225 -18.20 14.01 -3.63
N LYS A 226 -18.95 13.46 -4.59
CA LYS A 226 -19.76 14.27 -5.47
C LYS A 226 -20.73 15.16 -4.69
N LYS A 227 -21.44 14.60 -3.70
CA LYS A 227 -22.36 15.37 -2.85
C LYS A 227 -21.66 16.46 -2.03
N ILE A 228 -20.38 16.24 -1.66
CA ILE A 228 -19.59 17.25 -0.96
C ILE A 228 -19.20 18.36 -1.94
N LEU A 229 -18.65 18.01 -3.08
CA LEU A 229 -18.18 18.92 -4.12
C LEU A 229 -19.30 19.78 -4.70
N ASP A 230 -20.51 19.22 -4.89
CA ASP A 230 -21.70 19.93 -5.38
C ASP A 230 -22.16 21.09 -4.46
N ARG A 231 -21.60 21.21 -3.24
CA ARG A 231 -21.92 22.32 -2.31
C ARG A 231 -21.06 23.56 -2.55
N TYR A 232 -20.00 23.44 -3.33
CA TYR A 232 -19.05 24.53 -3.59
C TYR A 232 -19.27 25.15 -4.96
N SER A 233 -19.11 26.47 -5.03
CA SER A 233 -18.87 27.17 -6.29
C SER A 233 -17.39 27.02 -6.60
N VAL A 234 -17.06 26.06 -7.45
CA VAL A 234 -15.66 25.71 -7.77
C VAL A 234 -15.14 26.71 -8.81
N PRO A 235 -14.01 27.41 -8.56
CA PRO A 235 -13.43 28.32 -9.54
C PRO A 235 -12.83 27.56 -10.73
N ASP A 236 -12.68 28.25 -11.88
CA ASP A 236 -12.16 27.65 -13.14
C ASP A 236 -10.72 27.09 -13.00
N SER A 237 -9.95 27.56 -12.01
CA SER A 237 -8.62 27.03 -11.70
C SER A 237 -8.65 25.60 -11.13
N ILE A 238 -9.82 25.10 -10.70
CA ILE A 238 -9.96 23.74 -10.14
C ILE A 238 -10.77 22.88 -11.10
N ARG A 239 -10.13 21.90 -11.72
CA ARG A 239 -10.76 20.94 -12.63
C ARG A 239 -11.03 19.61 -11.90
N ILE A 240 -12.31 19.23 -11.80
CA ILE A 240 -12.74 17.99 -11.11
C ILE A 240 -13.00 16.89 -12.14
N HIS A 241 -12.30 15.77 -11.97
CA HIS A 241 -12.41 14.58 -12.80
C HIS A 241 -12.87 13.39 -11.95
N TYR A 242 -14.07 12.85 -12.24
CA TYR A 242 -14.55 11.66 -11.53
C TYR A 242 -13.96 10.39 -12.13
N THR A 243 -13.39 9.54 -11.28
CA THR A 243 -12.77 8.26 -11.66
C THR A 243 -13.25 7.13 -10.77
N ASP A 244 -13.21 5.88 -11.26
CA ASP A 244 -13.54 4.68 -10.48
C ASP A 244 -12.36 4.18 -9.61
N GLY A 245 -11.32 5.01 -9.45
CA GLY A 245 -10.32 4.85 -8.40
C GLY A 245 -9.19 3.85 -8.64
N VAL A 246 -8.99 3.35 -9.85
CA VAL A 246 -7.72 2.72 -10.26
C VAL A 246 -6.92 3.77 -11.02
N ILE A 247 -5.62 3.90 -10.73
CA ILE A 247 -4.76 4.80 -11.50
C ILE A 247 -4.47 4.11 -12.83
N PRO A 248 -5.10 4.50 -13.93
CA PRO A 248 -4.72 3.99 -15.24
C PRO A 248 -3.31 4.49 -15.56
N TYR A 249 -2.58 3.75 -16.37
CA TYR A 249 -1.29 4.15 -16.91
C TYR A 249 -1.32 5.58 -17.51
N GLU A 250 -2.39 5.93 -18.20
CA GLU A 250 -2.59 7.28 -18.76
C GLU A 250 -2.72 8.38 -17.69
N LEU A 251 -3.34 8.08 -16.54
CA LEU A 251 -3.37 9.03 -15.42
C LEU A 251 -1.95 9.28 -14.88
N GLY A 252 -1.12 8.25 -14.79
CA GLY A 252 0.28 8.38 -14.38
C GLY A 252 1.07 9.35 -15.29
N LYS A 253 0.81 9.35 -16.61
CA LYS A 253 1.42 10.32 -17.55
C LYS A 253 0.94 11.75 -17.31
N LEU A 254 -0.31 11.95 -16.89
CA LEU A 254 -0.81 13.26 -16.50
C LEU A 254 -0.17 13.72 -15.18
N VAL A 255 -0.09 12.84 -14.19
CA VAL A 255 0.61 13.11 -12.93
C VAL A 255 2.06 13.52 -13.18
N ALA A 256 2.76 12.82 -14.08
CA ALA A 256 4.15 13.10 -14.41
C ALA A 256 4.43 14.52 -14.98
N ARG A 257 3.38 15.23 -15.42
CA ARG A 257 3.47 16.61 -15.94
C ARG A 257 3.19 17.68 -14.90
N LYS A 258 2.97 17.30 -13.66
CA LYS A 258 2.58 18.23 -12.59
C LYS A 258 3.76 18.70 -11.75
N SER A 259 3.66 19.91 -11.25
CA SER A 259 4.68 20.52 -10.38
C SER A 259 4.66 19.92 -8.97
N CYS A 260 3.49 19.50 -8.48
CA CYS A 260 3.32 18.98 -7.14
C CYS A 260 2.10 18.03 -7.04
N ILE A 261 2.25 16.98 -6.24
CA ILE A 261 1.15 16.07 -5.88
C ILE A 261 0.61 16.48 -4.51
N VAL A 262 -0.72 16.61 -4.42
CA VAL A 262 -1.42 17.05 -3.20
C VAL A 262 -2.16 15.87 -2.56
N ILE A 263 -1.82 15.57 -1.30
CA ILE A 263 -2.34 14.44 -0.53
C ILE A 263 -3.07 14.97 0.70
N CYS A 264 -4.19 15.68 0.47
CA CYS A 264 -5.06 16.20 1.53
C CYS A 264 -5.99 15.09 2.04
N CYS A 265 -5.78 14.64 3.27
CA CYS A 265 -6.46 13.49 3.86
C CYS A 265 -7.23 13.86 5.14
N LEU A 266 -8.31 13.12 5.38
CA LEU A 266 -8.96 13.07 6.69
C LEU A 266 -8.08 12.30 7.69
N ASP A 267 -8.17 12.65 8.98
CA ASP A 267 -7.48 11.93 10.06
C ASP A 267 -8.09 10.54 10.26
N PHE A 268 -7.36 9.52 9.81
CA PHE A 268 -7.72 8.12 10.01
C PHE A 268 -6.53 7.34 10.58
N PRO A 269 -6.77 6.32 11.45
CA PRO A 269 -5.72 5.60 12.15
C PRO A 269 -4.98 4.58 11.27
N TYR A 270 -4.62 4.96 10.04
CA TYR A 270 -3.78 4.17 9.13
C TYR A 270 -3.07 5.05 8.09
N THR A 271 -2.31 4.45 7.20
CA THR A 271 -1.46 5.13 6.20
C THR A 271 -2.25 5.66 5.01
N VAL A 272 -3.28 6.50 5.25
CA VAL A 272 -4.05 7.16 4.17
C VAL A 272 -3.11 7.99 3.31
N GLY A 273 -3.17 7.82 2.00
CA GLY A 273 -2.33 8.58 1.06
C GLY A 273 -1.01 7.91 0.68
N LEU A 274 -0.62 6.81 1.35
CA LEU A 274 0.68 6.16 1.11
C LEU A 274 0.87 5.72 -0.36
N THR A 275 -0.17 5.23 -1.04
CA THR A 275 -0.06 4.85 -2.46
C THR A 275 0.31 6.04 -3.34
N THR A 276 -0.32 7.19 -3.12
CA THR A 276 -0.02 8.43 -3.85
C THR A 276 1.36 8.97 -3.49
N LEU A 277 1.79 8.82 -2.22
CA LEU A 277 3.12 9.24 -1.77
C LEU A 277 4.23 8.44 -2.48
N VAL A 278 4.10 7.12 -2.59
CA VAL A 278 5.11 6.31 -3.29
C VAL A 278 5.11 6.54 -4.81
N GLU A 279 3.97 6.90 -5.41
CA GLU A 279 3.90 7.35 -6.80
C GLU A 279 4.70 8.65 -6.99
N ALA A 280 4.54 9.63 -6.08
CA ALA A 280 5.30 10.87 -6.09
C ALA A 280 6.81 10.61 -6.05
N PHE A 281 7.26 9.68 -5.19
CA PHE A 281 8.66 9.27 -5.12
C PHE A 281 9.17 8.74 -6.46
N ALA A 282 8.43 7.82 -7.07
CA ALA A 282 8.82 7.23 -8.34
C ALA A 282 8.94 8.24 -9.47
N LEU A 283 8.03 9.21 -9.51
CA LEU A 283 7.97 10.24 -10.53
C LEU A 283 8.93 11.40 -10.27
N GLY A 284 9.55 11.48 -9.09
CA GLY A 284 10.41 12.59 -8.71
C GLY A 284 9.64 13.91 -8.59
N ILE A 285 8.43 13.87 -8.00
CA ILE A 285 7.54 15.03 -7.84
C ILE A 285 7.38 15.32 -6.35
N PRO A 286 7.53 16.58 -5.89
CA PRO A 286 7.31 16.95 -4.52
C PRO A 286 5.85 16.77 -4.09
N VAL A 287 5.62 16.65 -2.79
CA VAL A 287 4.28 16.52 -2.24
C VAL A 287 3.92 17.63 -1.27
N ILE A 288 2.64 18.05 -1.24
CA ILE A 288 2.05 18.66 -0.06
C ILE A 288 1.12 17.62 0.55
N CYS A 289 1.32 17.25 1.81
CA CYS A 289 0.65 16.11 2.41
C CYS A 289 0.13 16.41 3.81
N SER A 290 -1.08 15.94 4.15
CA SER A 290 -1.53 15.95 5.55
C SER A 290 -0.54 15.22 6.43
N ARG A 291 -0.20 15.78 7.61
CA ARG A 291 0.73 15.19 8.59
C ARG A 291 0.16 13.91 9.18
N ASN A 292 0.37 12.79 8.47
CA ASN A 292 -0.11 11.49 8.91
C ASN A 292 0.95 10.79 9.78
N PRO A 293 0.71 10.64 11.11
CA PRO A 293 1.67 10.03 12.02
C PRO A 293 1.90 8.54 11.75
N ASN A 294 1.08 7.93 10.89
CA ASN A 294 1.23 6.52 10.52
C ASN A 294 2.17 6.30 9.33
N PHE A 295 2.71 7.34 8.69
CA PHE A 295 3.77 7.19 7.70
C PHE A 295 5.09 6.80 8.39
N GLU A 296 5.86 5.94 7.74
CA GLU A 296 7.22 5.60 8.17
C GLU A 296 8.23 6.69 7.76
N ILE A 297 7.88 7.47 6.76
CA ILE A 297 8.72 8.50 6.15
C ILE A 297 8.31 9.86 6.71
N ASP A 298 9.28 10.63 7.15
CA ASP A 298 9.14 12.02 7.57
C ASP A 298 9.39 12.93 6.35
N ILE A 299 8.33 13.45 5.76
CA ILE A 299 8.34 14.24 4.52
C ILE A 299 9.19 15.50 4.66
N ASP A 300 9.05 16.22 5.78
CA ASP A 300 9.77 17.48 6.02
C ASP A 300 11.27 17.21 6.25
N LYS A 301 11.60 16.18 7.04
CA LYS A 301 12.98 15.82 7.37
C LYS A 301 13.75 15.28 6.14
N GLU A 302 13.10 14.53 5.29
CA GLU A 302 13.70 13.99 4.05
C GLU A 302 13.71 15.06 2.94
N GLU A 303 13.18 16.26 3.19
CA GLU A 303 13.07 17.38 2.23
C GLU A 303 12.43 16.96 0.89
N ILE A 304 11.35 16.20 0.95
CA ILE A 304 10.63 15.66 -0.22
C ILE A 304 9.29 16.34 -0.46
N GLY A 305 8.95 17.33 0.34
CA GLY A 305 7.68 18.06 0.29
C GLY A 305 7.42 18.85 1.56
N ILE A 306 6.15 19.18 1.76
CA ILE A 306 5.68 19.96 2.92
C ILE A 306 4.54 19.20 3.59
N THR A 307 4.58 19.05 4.92
CA THR A 307 3.44 18.50 5.66
C THR A 307 2.61 19.64 6.27
N VAL A 308 1.28 19.43 6.23
CA VAL A 308 0.29 20.37 6.78
C VAL A 308 -0.60 19.62 7.77
N GLU A 309 -0.97 20.27 8.87
CA GLU A 309 -1.87 19.66 9.85
C GLU A 309 -3.26 19.39 9.27
N TYR A 310 -3.99 18.44 9.85
CA TYR A 310 -5.36 18.14 9.43
C TYR A 310 -6.27 19.35 9.66
N ASN A 311 -7.16 19.65 8.72
CA ASN A 311 -8.12 20.75 8.73
C ASN A 311 -7.48 22.16 8.81
N ASP A 312 -6.19 22.32 8.56
CA ASP A 312 -5.47 23.59 8.58
C ASP A 312 -5.50 24.25 7.19
N VAL A 313 -6.60 24.92 6.86
CA VAL A 313 -6.76 25.60 5.56
C VAL A 313 -5.67 26.64 5.32
N GLN A 314 -5.23 27.39 6.36
CA GLN A 314 -4.20 28.40 6.18
C GLN A 314 -2.83 27.77 5.91
N GLY A 315 -2.46 26.72 6.64
CA GLY A 315 -1.23 25.97 6.36
C GLY A 315 -1.20 25.39 4.95
N TRP A 316 -2.36 24.92 4.44
CA TRP A 316 -2.47 24.47 3.04
C TRP A 316 -2.27 25.62 2.04
N ILE A 317 -2.87 26.81 2.28
CA ILE A 317 -2.67 28.02 1.46
C ILE A 317 -1.19 28.38 1.40
N ASP A 318 -0.52 28.42 2.55
CA ASP A 318 0.88 28.80 2.66
C ASP A 318 1.79 27.79 1.94
N ALA A 319 1.53 26.48 2.09
CA ALA A 319 2.28 25.44 1.41
C ALA A 319 2.08 25.46 -0.12
N ILE A 320 0.85 25.69 -0.61
CA ILE A 320 0.55 25.82 -2.03
C ILE A 320 1.30 27.00 -2.63
N ARG A 321 1.23 28.17 -2.01
CA ARG A 321 1.96 29.38 -2.44
C ARG A 321 3.46 29.16 -2.43
N TYR A 322 3.99 28.54 -1.37
CA TYR A 322 5.42 28.25 -1.29
C TYR A 322 5.90 27.41 -2.49
N ILE A 323 5.22 26.34 -2.82
CA ILE A 323 5.57 25.50 -3.98
C ILE A 323 5.44 26.25 -5.30
N ALA A 324 4.39 27.08 -5.47
CA ALA A 324 4.19 27.89 -6.67
C ALA A 324 5.26 28.97 -6.84
N ASP A 325 5.63 29.66 -5.76
CA ASP A 325 6.57 30.77 -5.77
C ASP A 325 8.05 30.32 -5.80
N HIS A 326 8.33 29.04 -5.45
CA HIS A 326 9.70 28.48 -5.35
C HIS A 326 9.89 27.22 -6.21
N PRO A 327 9.78 27.31 -7.56
CA PRO A 327 9.82 26.14 -8.44
C PRO A 327 11.15 25.37 -8.37
N GLU A 328 12.29 26.03 -8.11
CA GLU A 328 13.57 25.34 -7.95
C GLU A 328 13.64 24.53 -6.66
N GLU A 329 13.06 25.03 -5.56
CA GLU A 329 12.95 24.25 -4.33
C GLU A 329 12.01 23.06 -4.50
N ALA A 330 10.88 23.25 -5.18
CA ALA A 330 9.95 22.18 -5.52
C ALA A 330 10.64 21.09 -6.37
N ARG A 331 11.45 21.47 -7.36
CA ARG A 331 12.24 20.55 -8.15
C ARG A 331 13.24 19.76 -7.29
N ARG A 332 13.96 20.45 -6.38
CA ARG A 332 14.91 19.81 -5.46
C ARG A 332 14.22 18.80 -4.54
N MET A 333 13.04 19.14 -4.00
CA MET A 333 12.23 18.21 -3.22
C MET A 333 11.83 16.96 -4.01
N GLY A 334 11.47 17.13 -5.28
CA GLY A 334 11.17 16.01 -6.18
C GLY A 334 12.39 15.12 -6.43
N GLU A 335 13.57 15.70 -6.66
CA GLU A 335 14.83 14.96 -6.82
C GLU A 335 15.16 14.14 -5.55
N ASN A 336 15.00 14.74 -4.37
CA ASN A 336 15.17 14.05 -3.09
C ASN A 336 14.17 12.89 -2.95
N ALA A 337 12.91 13.07 -3.36
CA ALA A 337 11.90 12.02 -3.34
C ALA A 337 12.29 10.83 -4.24
N ARG A 338 12.78 11.12 -5.46
CA ARG A 338 13.26 10.06 -6.37
C ARG A 338 14.47 9.34 -5.79
N LYS A 339 15.44 10.05 -5.25
CA LYS A 339 16.62 9.47 -4.61
C LYS A 339 16.24 8.59 -3.42
N LEU A 340 15.29 9.03 -2.59
CA LEU A 340 14.76 8.24 -1.48
C LEU A 340 14.16 6.91 -1.96
N ALA A 341 13.42 6.94 -3.08
CA ALA A 341 12.88 5.72 -3.69
C ALA A 341 13.99 4.79 -4.16
N GLU A 342 14.99 5.29 -4.87
CA GLU A 342 16.11 4.50 -5.41
C GLU A 342 16.93 3.83 -4.29
N GLU A 343 17.19 4.54 -3.20
CA GLU A 343 18.07 4.07 -2.13
C GLU A 343 17.35 3.24 -1.05
N ARG A 344 16.08 3.53 -0.73
CA ARG A 344 15.44 3.01 0.49
C ARG A 344 14.04 2.43 0.30
N PHE A 345 13.27 2.93 -0.67
CA PHE A 345 11.86 2.58 -0.82
C PHE A 345 11.53 2.25 -2.27
N ASN A 346 11.78 1.02 -2.69
CA ASN A 346 11.41 0.54 -4.03
C ASN A 346 10.91 -0.91 -3.99
N LEU A 347 10.36 -1.37 -5.11
CA LEU A 347 9.79 -2.71 -5.22
C LEU A 347 10.82 -3.82 -4.95
N GLU A 348 12.09 -3.62 -5.28
CA GLU A 348 13.12 -4.62 -5.06
C GLU A 348 13.42 -4.82 -3.56
N ILE A 349 13.67 -3.71 -2.83
CA ILE A 349 13.86 -3.73 -1.37
C ILE A 349 12.63 -4.32 -0.69
N PHE A 350 11.46 -3.84 -1.06
CA PHE A 350 10.18 -4.29 -0.57
C PHE A 350 9.96 -5.81 -0.75
N SER A 351 10.21 -6.32 -1.96
CA SER A 351 10.04 -7.75 -2.27
C SER A 351 11.07 -8.61 -1.56
N ARG A 352 12.30 -8.12 -1.40
CA ARG A 352 13.36 -8.80 -0.64
C ARG A 352 12.98 -8.96 0.83
N GLU A 353 12.52 -7.91 1.49
CA GLU A 353 12.09 -7.95 2.90
C GLU A 353 10.95 -8.97 3.13
N ILE A 354 10.00 -9.03 2.19
CA ILE A 354 8.92 -10.02 2.20
C ILE A 354 9.48 -11.42 2.03
N ALA A 355 10.36 -11.62 1.04
CA ALA A 355 10.94 -12.93 0.73
C ALA A 355 11.73 -13.48 1.92
N GLU A 356 12.60 -12.68 2.52
CA GLU A 356 13.36 -13.05 3.73
C GLU A 356 12.42 -13.50 4.85
N SER A 357 11.34 -12.78 5.07
CA SER A 357 10.36 -13.09 6.10
C SER A 357 9.59 -14.39 5.83
N LEU A 358 9.20 -14.63 4.58
CA LEU A 358 8.51 -15.86 4.17
C LEU A 358 9.43 -17.10 4.31
N LEU A 359 10.70 -16.96 3.94
CA LEU A 359 11.72 -18.02 4.10
C LEU A 359 11.97 -18.33 5.57
N GLU A 360 12.09 -17.31 6.43
CA GLU A 360 12.27 -17.48 7.87
C GLU A 360 11.11 -18.27 8.51
N ILE A 361 9.87 -17.88 8.23
CA ILE A 361 8.65 -18.54 8.74
C ILE A 361 8.54 -19.99 8.26
N SER A 362 8.89 -20.25 7.01
CA SER A 362 8.89 -21.61 6.46
C SER A 362 9.90 -22.50 7.19
N ASN A 363 11.10 -22.01 7.47
CA ASN A 363 12.15 -22.74 8.20
C ASN A 363 11.76 -23.05 9.64
N ILE A 364 11.13 -22.11 10.35
CA ILE A 364 10.62 -22.32 11.71
C ILE A 364 9.54 -23.41 11.69
N SER A 365 8.62 -23.36 10.72
CA SER A 365 7.54 -24.34 10.59
C SER A 365 8.05 -25.74 10.27
N SER A 366 9.13 -25.89 9.50
CA SER A 366 9.73 -27.18 9.17
C SER A 366 10.42 -27.81 10.38
N LYS A 367 11.16 -27.02 11.18
CA LYS A 367 11.80 -27.51 12.43
C LYS A 367 10.78 -28.01 13.44
N ASN A 368 9.67 -27.30 13.63
CA ASN A 368 8.61 -27.72 14.56
C ASN A 368 7.87 -29.00 14.13
N ARG A 369 7.93 -29.38 12.83
CA ARG A 369 7.34 -30.65 12.34
C ARG A 369 8.27 -31.85 12.55
N THR A 370 9.56 -31.62 12.66
CA THR A 370 10.56 -32.70 12.85
C THR A 370 10.63 -33.16 14.32
N PHE A 371 10.08 -32.38 15.24
CA PHE A 371 10.04 -32.66 16.69
C PHE A 371 8.65 -33.04 17.20
N ALA A 372 7.64 -33.20 16.36
CA ALA A 372 6.27 -33.65 16.68
C ALA A 372 5.96 -34.98 15.95
#